data_e077d8bd42767ccbfd7db8f7ba140517
#
_entry.id   e077d8bd42767ccbfd7db8f7ba140517
#
_cell.length_a   1.000
_cell.length_b   1.000
_cell.length_c   1.000
_cell.angle_alpha   90.00
_cell.angle_beta   90.00
_cell.angle_gamma   90.00
#
_symmetry.space_group_name_H-M   'P 1'
#
loop_
_entity.id
_entity.type
_entity.pdbx_description
1 polymer ?
#
loop_
_entity_poly.entity_id
_entity_poly.type
_entity_poly.pdbx_seq_one_letter_code
_entity_poly.pdbx_strand_id
1 'polypeptide(L)'
;DMEITDETVIYESKILDSHPLKYYIIHKPSGYVCANKDPHDPCLITLLPDDNLHYVGRLDRDTTGLVILTNDLKLRKRLTLPEFHIPRTYAFTCLNPLKDITSFKEGITIDGDVKCLPAIVEMTSEYEGVITLEEGRYHEIKKMFLSLNNKITSLHRIMYGDISLGDLE
;
A
#
# COMPACT_ATOMS: atom_id res chain seq x y z
N ASP A 1 0.23 -8.54 -35.19
CA ASP A 1 -0.42 -8.03 -34.01
C ASP A 1 -1.83 -8.54 -33.90
N MET A 2 -2.10 -9.19 -32.82
CA MET A 2 -3.40 -9.76 -32.56
C MET A 2 -4.13 -8.89 -31.55
N GLU A 3 -5.35 -8.51 -31.91
CA GLU A 3 -6.20 -7.78 -30.97
C GLU A 3 -6.63 -8.75 -29.86
N ILE A 4 -6.32 -8.38 -28.61
CA ILE A 4 -6.69 -9.19 -27.46
C ILE A 4 -8.02 -8.64 -26.91
N THR A 5 -9.03 -9.51 -26.87
CA THR A 5 -10.35 -9.21 -26.34
C THR A 5 -10.58 -10.03 -25.08
N ASP A 6 -11.80 -9.99 -24.53
CA ASP A 6 -12.20 -10.82 -23.39
C ASP A 6 -12.43 -12.29 -23.77
N GLU A 7 -12.19 -12.64 -25.00
CA GLU A 7 -12.38 -14.00 -25.50
C GLU A 7 -11.08 -14.79 -25.47
N THR A 8 -11.19 -16.10 -25.39
CA THR A 8 -10.05 -16.99 -25.56
C THR A 8 -9.70 -17.09 -27.04
N VAL A 9 -8.47 -16.76 -27.39
CA VAL A 9 -7.98 -16.77 -28.76
C VAL A 9 -7.16 -18.03 -29.00
N ILE A 10 -7.42 -18.71 -30.08
CA ILE A 10 -6.66 -19.89 -30.49
C ILE A 10 -5.69 -19.49 -31.63
N TYR A 11 -4.41 -19.73 -31.41
CA TYR A 11 -3.36 -19.45 -32.36
C TYR A 11 -2.33 -20.57 -32.36
N GLU A 12 -2.02 -21.11 -33.55
CA GLU A 12 -1.12 -22.25 -33.71
C GLU A 12 -1.44 -23.40 -32.74
N SER A 13 -2.72 -23.72 -32.60
CA SER A 13 -3.22 -24.78 -31.71
C SER A 13 -3.00 -24.50 -30.21
N LYS A 14 -2.64 -23.28 -29.83
CA LYS A 14 -2.52 -22.86 -28.44
C LYS A 14 -3.65 -21.93 -28.07
N ILE A 15 -4.17 -22.13 -26.88
CA ILE A 15 -5.16 -21.21 -26.29
C ILE A 15 -4.39 -20.06 -25.62
N LEU A 16 -4.60 -18.85 -26.11
CA LEU A 16 -4.05 -17.66 -25.52
C LEU A 16 -5.10 -17.05 -24.60
N ASP A 17 -4.70 -16.74 -23.37
CA ASP A 17 -5.58 -16.04 -22.45
C ASP A 17 -5.80 -14.61 -22.96
N SER A 18 -7.04 -14.29 -23.28
CA SER A 18 -7.43 -12.99 -23.81
C SER A 18 -8.02 -12.06 -22.77
N HIS A 19 -7.92 -12.39 -21.47
CA HIS A 19 -8.40 -11.51 -20.42
C HIS A 19 -7.58 -10.22 -20.42
N PRO A 20 -8.24 -9.05 -20.55
CA PRO A 20 -7.52 -7.78 -20.56
C PRO A 20 -6.92 -7.50 -19.18
N LEU A 21 -5.81 -6.79 -19.17
CA LEU A 21 -5.23 -6.30 -17.94
C LEU A 21 -6.13 -5.21 -17.38
N LYS A 22 -6.39 -5.29 -16.08
CA LYS A 22 -7.25 -4.35 -15.35
C LYS A 22 -6.50 -3.75 -14.18
N TYR A 23 -6.73 -2.47 -13.96
CA TYR A 23 -6.09 -1.69 -12.89
C TYR A 23 -7.17 -0.88 -12.18
N TYR A 24 -7.25 -1.05 -10.87
CA TYR A 24 -8.18 -0.30 -10.05
C TYR A 24 -7.42 0.46 -8.99
N ILE A 25 -7.77 1.71 -8.80
CA ILE A 25 -7.35 2.52 -7.68
C ILE A 25 -8.58 2.71 -6.81
N ILE A 26 -8.48 2.33 -5.56
CA ILE A 26 -9.59 2.44 -4.63
C ILE A 26 -9.15 3.23 -3.38
N HIS A 27 -10.03 4.08 -2.91
CA HIS A 27 -9.87 4.74 -1.61
C HIS A 27 -10.42 3.82 -0.53
N LYS A 28 -9.53 3.10 0.14
CA LYS A 28 -9.93 2.15 1.18
C LYS A 28 -10.46 2.88 2.40
N PRO A 29 -11.69 2.61 2.82
CA PRO A 29 -12.21 3.09 4.11
C PRO A 29 -11.65 2.24 5.25
N SER A 30 -11.74 2.78 6.48
CA SER A 30 -11.43 2.02 7.68
C SER A 30 -12.44 0.87 7.86
N GLY A 31 -11.99 -0.24 8.40
CA GLY A 31 -12.82 -1.40 8.67
C GLY A 31 -12.77 -2.49 7.62
N TYR A 32 -12.26 -2.22 6.43
CA TYR A 32 -12.07 -3.21 5.38
C TYR A 32 -10.66 -3.80 5.42
N VAL A 33 -10.56 -5.09 5.16
CA VAL A 33 -9.26 -5.79 5.09
C VAL A 33 -8.83 -6.04 3.65
N CYS A 34 -7.54 -6.03 3.42
CA CYS A 34 -6.93 -6.37 2.12
C CYS A 34 -6.69 -7.88 2.05
N ALA A 35 -7.76 -8.63 1.95
CA ALA A 35 -7.76 -10.08 1.82
C ALA A 35 -8.85 -10.53 0.86
N ASN A 36 -8.77 -11.75 0.37
CA ASN A 36 -9.80 -12.31 -0.49
C ASN A 36 -11.00 -12.81 0.33
N LYS A 37 -10.73 -13.32 1.52
CA LYS A 37 -11.73 -13.79 2.47
C LYS A 37 -11.29 -13.47 3.90
N ASP A 38 -12.25 -13.12 4.73
CA ASP A 38 -12.02 -12.91 6.15
C ASP A 38 -13.27 -13.33 6.91
N PRO A 39 -13.16 -14.04 8.05
CA PRO A 39 -14.34 -14.52 8.78
C PRO A 39 -15.06 -13.43 9.59
N HIS A 40 -14.43 -12.29 9.82
CA HIS A 40 -14.95 -11.25 10.72
C HIS A 40 -15.15 -9.91 10.04
N ASP A 41 -14.27 -9.55 9.09
CA ASP A 41 -14.25 -8.22 8.49
C ASP A 41 -14.58 -8.26 6.99
N PRO A 42 -15.23 -7.22 6.46
CA PRO A 42 -15.46 -7.13 5.02
C PRO A 42 -14.14 -6.97 4.26
N CYS A 43 -14.04 -7.65 3.13
CA CYS A 43 -12.87 -7.58 2.27
C CYS A 43 -13.02 -6.48 1.23
N LEU A 44 -11.96 -5.70 1.03
CA LEU A 44 -11.97 -4.57 0.09
C LEU A 44 -12.34 -4.99 -1.34
N ILE A 45 -11.86 -6.16 -1.77
CA ILE A 45 -12.11 -6.68 -3.11
C ILE A 45 -13.61 -6.86 -3.43
N THR A 46 -14.45 -7.04 -2.41
CA THR A 46 -15.89 -7.19 -2.61
C THR A 46 -16.57 -5.92 -3.12
N LEU A 47 -15.91 -4.78 -3.02
CA LEU A 47 -16.41 -3.50 -3.55
C LEU A 47 -16.17 -3.36 -5.06
N LEU A 48 -15.40 -4.26 -5.67
CA LEU A 48 -15.05 -4.22 -7.07
C LEU A 48 -15.85 -5.24 -7.89
N PRO A 49 -16.09 -4.98 -9.18
CA PRO A 49 -16.88 -5.86 -10.02
C PRO A 49 -16.15 -7.13 -10.45
N ASP A 50 -14.85 -7.22 -10.20
CA ASP A 50 -13.98 -8.30 -10.63
C ASP A 50 -13.29 -8.90 -9.42
N ASP A 51 -13.38 -10.22 -9.25
CA ASP A 51 -12.79 -10.93 -8.13
C ASP A 51 -11.42 -11.56 -8.44
N ASN A 52 -10.98 -11.49 -9.70
CA ASN A 52 -9.70 -12.02 -10.16
C ASN A 52 -8.59 -10.97 -10.10
N LEU A 53 -8.53 -10.24 -9.00
CA LEU A 53 -7.60 -9.14 -8.78
C LEU A 53 -6.67 -9.46 -7.61
N HIS A 54 -5.49 -8.85 -7.64
CA HIS A 54 -4.49 -8.97 -6.58
C HIS A 54 -4.19 -7.59 -5.99
N TYR A 55 -4.03 -7.54 -4.68
CA TYR A 55 -3.65 -6.32 -3.99
C TYR A 55 -2.19 -5.96 -4.31
N VAL A 56 -1.96 -4.71 -4.62
CA VAL A 56 -0.62 -4.14 -4.76
C VAL A 56 -0.30 -3.39 -3.48
N GLY A 57 0.43 -4.05 -2.57
CA GLY A 57 0.68 -3.50 -1.25
C GLY A 57 -0.59 -3.40 -0.41
N ARG A 58 -0.63 -4.11 0.70
CA ARG A 58 -1.80 -4.14 1.57
C ARG A 58 -1.74 -3.02 2.60
N LEU A 59 -2.92 -2.59 3.03
CA LEU A 59 -3.10 -1.70 4.17
C LEU A 59 -3.77 -2.48 5.30
N ASP A 60 -3.49 -2.06 6.53
CA ASP A 60 -4.16 -2.63 7.70
C ASP A 60 -5.64 -2.27 7.71
N ARG A 61 -6.42 -3.00 8.50
CA ARG A 61 -7.87 -2.82 8.62
C ARG A 61 -8.26 -1.36 8.90
N ASP A 62 -7.57 -0.72 9.83
CA ASP A 62 -7.85 0.65 10.28
C ASP A 62 -7.09 1.74 9.49
N THR A 63 -6.19 1.35 8.61
CA THR A 63 -5.49 2.26 7.72
C THR A 63 -6.36 2.57 6.51
N THR A 64 -6.39 3.82 6.10
CA THR A 64 -7.19 4.29 4.97
C THR A 64 -6.30 4.68 3.80
N GLY A 65 -6.91 4.97 2.67
CA GLY A 65 -6.23 5.57 1.54
C GLY A 65 -6.08 4.68 0.32
N LEU A 66 -5.08 4.99 -0.47
CA LEU A 66 -4.84 4.39 -1.78
C LEU A 66 -4.51 2.91 -1.69
N VAL A 67 -5.31 2.10 -2.36
CA VAL A 67 -5.01 0.70 -2.64
C VAL A 67 -5.16 0.45 -4.13
N ILE A 68 -4.19 -0.24 -4.70
CA ILE A 68 -4.20 -0.64 -6.10
C ILE A 68 -4.52 -2.13 -6.16
N LEU A 69 -5.45 -2.50 -7.04
CA LEU A 69 -5.73 -3.90 -7.36
C LEU A 69 -5.58 -4.11 -8.86
N THR A 70 -4.98 -5.21 -9.23
CA THR A 70 -4.73 -5.52 -10.63
C THR A 70 -4.61 -7.02 -10.86
N ASN A 71 -4.88 -7.46 -12.09
CA ASN A 71 -4.54 -8.81 -12.56
C ASN A 71 -3.19 -8.84 -13.28
N ASP A 72 -2.49 -7.72 -13.36
CA ASP A 72 -1.14 -7.61 -13.94
C ASP A 72 -0.09 -8.02 -12.89
N LEU A 73 0.28 -9.28 -12.90
CA LEU A 73 1.23 -9.83 -11.92
C LEU A 73 2.65 -9.28 -12.08
N LYS A 74 3.04 -8.88 -13.29
CA LYS A 74 4.35 -8.27 -13.53
C LYS A 74 4.44 -6.90 -12.87
N LEU A 75 3.41 -6.08 -13.08
CA LEU A 75 3.31 -4.77 -12.44
C LEU A 75 3.26 -4.90 -10.92
N ARG A 76 2.46 -5.85 -10.41
CA ARG A 76 2.36 -6.09 -8.97
C ARG A 76 3.72 -6.40 -8.36
N LYS A 77 4.49 -7.29 -8.96
CA LYS A 77 5.85 -7.63 -8.51
C LYS A 77 6.77 -6.40 -8.50
N ARG A 78 6.73 -5.63 -9.58
CA ARG A 78 7.57 -4.44 -9.72
C ARG A 78 7.26 -3.38 -8.65
N LEU A 79 6.00 -3.25 -8.28
CA LEU A 79 5.57 -2.27 -7.27
C LEU A 79 5.78 -2.76 -5.84
N THR A 80 5.75 -4.07 -5.59
CA THR A 80 5.75 -4.61 -4.23
C THR A 80 7.09 -5.17 -3.77
N LEU A 81 7.95 -5.65 -4.67
CA LEU A 81 9.23 -6.24 -4.27
C LEU A 81 10.16 -5.16 -3.71
N PRO A 82 10.81 -5.43 -2.56
CA PRO A 82 11.67 -4.44 -1.89
C PRO A 82 12.84 -3.96 -2.75
N GLU A 83 13.35 -4.81 -3.65
CA GLU A 83 14.50 -4.50 -4.52
C GLU A 83 14.25 -3.32 -5.47
N PHE A 84 12.99 -2.99 -5.77
CA PHE A 84 12.66 -1.88 -6.66
C PHE A 84 12.51 -0.54 -5.92
N HIS A 85 12.51 -0.54 -4.60
CA HIS A 85 12.46 0.66 -3.77
C HIS A 85 11.37 1.65 -4.15
N ILE A 86 10.18 1.15 -4.52
CA ILE A 86 9.06 2.01 -4.88
C ILE A 86 8.54 2.73 -3.64
N PRO A 87 8.50 4.07 -3.63
CA PRO A 87 8.09 4.82 -2.44
C PRO A 87 6.59 4.74 -2.19
N ARG A 88 6.20 4.72 -0.91
CA ARG A 88 4.83 4.85 -0.44
C ARG A 88 4.77 6.03 0.51
N THR A 89 3.80 6.88 0.30
CA THR A 89 3.66 8.11 1.08
C THR A 89 2.35 8.09 1.86
N TYR A 90 2.44 8.39 3.15
CA TYR A 90 1.32 8.35 4.08
C TYR A 90 1.21 9.68 4.81
N ALA A 91 -0.02 10.17 4.95
CA ALA A 91 -0.34 11.19 5.92
C ALA A 91 -0.63 10.50 7.27
N PHE A 92 -0.12 11.04 8.36
CA PHE A 92 -0.31 10.45 9.68
C PHE A 92 -0.64 11.50 10.74
N THR A 93 -1.28 11.03 11.80
CA THR A 93 -1.37 11.74 13.08
C THR A 93 -0.80 10.86 14.18
N CYS A 94 -0.25 11.46 15.22
CA CYS A 94 0.32 10.73 16.34
C CYS A 94 -0.15 11.30 17.68
N LEU A 95 -0.03 10.47 18.71
CA LEU A 95 -0.56 10.78 20.05
C LEU A 95 0.25 11.84 20.77
N ASN A 96 1.57 11.78 20.67
CA ASN A 96 2.50 12.68 21.32
C ASN A 96 3.19 13.58 20.31
N PRO A 97 3.62 14.80 20.70
CA PRO A 97 4.35 15.66 19.77
C PRO A 97 5.60 14.96 19.22
N LEU A 98 5.80 15.03 17.92
CA LEU A 98 7.00 14.50 17.26
C LEU A 98 7.90 15.68 16.90
N LYS A 99 8.94 15.91 17.69
CA LYS A 99 9.83 17.06 17.53
C LYS A 99 11.12 16.72 16.81
N ASP A 100 11.62 15.49 17.00
CA ASP A 100 12.86 15.03 16.40
C ASP A 100 12.57 13.94 15.39
N ILE A 101 12.88 14.21 14.13
CA ILE A 101 12.69 13.28 13.00
C ILE A 101 14.00 12.70 12.48
N THR A 102 15.14 12.98 13.13
CA THR A 102 16.45 12.53 12.65
C THR A 102 16.59 11.02 12.62
N SER A 103 16.00 10.31 13.60
CA SER A 103 16.06 8.86 13.65
C SER A 103 15.41 8.18 12.44
N PHE A 104 14.40 8.79 11.83
CA PHE A 104 13.81 8.26 10.60
C PHE A 104 14.79 8.26 9.44
N LYS A 105 15.60 9.32 9.31
CA LYS A 105 16.61 9.42 8.25
C LYS A 105 17.73 8.40 8.41
N GLU A 106 18.02 8.00 9.62
CA GLU A 106 19.06 7.02 9.93
C GLU A 106 18.56 5.58 9.81
N GLY A 107 17.28 5.38 9.86
CA GLY A 107 16.62 4.08 9.90
C GLY A 107 16.34 3.65 11.33
N ILE A 108 15.07 3.49 11.66
CA ILE A 108 14.61 3.09 12.98
C ILE A 108 14.68 1.57 13.11
N THR A 109 15.06 1.07 14.28
CA THR A 109 15.03 -0.35 14.59
C THR A 109 13.69 -0.73 15.20
N ILE A 110 13.07 -1.76 14.63
CA ILE A 110 11.81 -2.34 15.09
C ILE A 110 11.99 -3.82 15.42
N ASP A 111 11.01 -4.42 16.10
CA ASP A 111 11.02 -5.86 16.42
C ASP A 111 12.32 -6.32 17.09
N GLY A 112 12.96 -5.46 17.89
CA GLY A 112 14.18 -5.73 18.61
C GLY A 112 15.47 -5.50 17.82
N ASP A 113 15.57 -6.03 16.62
CA ASP A 113 16.83 -6.01 15.85
C ASP A 113 16.65 -5.70 14.35
N VAL A 114 15.44 -5.46 13.88
CA VAL A 114 15.17 -5.17 12.47
C VAL A 114 15.37 -3.69 12.20
N LYS A 115 16.42 -3.34 11.47
CA LYS A 115 16.67 -1.97 11.06
C LYS A 115 15.89 -1.67 9.78
N CYS A 116 14.98 -0.70 9.86
CA CYS A 116 14.24 -0.22 8.70
C CYS A 116 15.12 0.61 7.78
N LEU A 117 14.77 0.67 6.51
CA LEU A 117 15.38 1.62 5.60
C LEU A 117 15.09 3.05 6.05
N PRO A 118 15.95 4.01 5.69
CA PRO A 118 15.67 5.41 5.95
C PRO A 118 14.32 5.84 5.41
N ALA A 119 13.61 6.64 6.18
CA ALA A 119 12.33 7.21 5.80
C ALA A 119 12.40 8.73 5.81
N ILE A 120 11.59 9.35 4.96
CA ILE A 120 11.48 10.81 4.87
C ILE A 120 10.22 11.23 5.61
N VAL A 121 10.38 12.08 6.64
CA VAL A 121 9.27 12.63 7.41
C VAL A 121 9.25 14.13 7.27
N GLU A 122 8.08 14.68 6.93
CA GLU A 122 7.82 16.11 6.90
C GLU A 122 6.65 16.41 7.83
N MET A 123 6.89 17.24 8.86
CA MET A 123 5.85 17.59 9.83
C MET A 123 5.07 18.80 9.35
N THR A 124 3.75 18.72 9.45
CA THR A 124 2.83 19.85 9.20
C THR A 124 2.38 20.51 10.49
N SER A 125 2.47 19.81 11.61
CA SER A 125 2.26 20.31 12.96
C SER A 125 3.05 19.41 13.93
N GLU A 126 2.92 19.62 15.23
CA GLU A 126 3.57 18.77 16.23
C GLU A 126 3.04 17.32 16.22
N TYR A 127 1.80 17.12 15.76
CA TYR A 127 1.08 15.84 15.82
C TYR A 127 0.78 15.26 14.45
N GLU A 128 1.06 15.98 13.38
CA GLU A 128 0.68 15.60 12.04
C GLU A 128 1.85 15.75 11.07
N GLY A 129 1.91 14.87 10.11
CA GLY A 129 2.94 14.94 9.08
C GLY A 129 2.70 13.96 7.95
N VAL A 130 3.71 13.87 7.11
CA VAL A 130 3.75 12.97 5.96
C VAL A 130 5.03 12.14 6.05
N ILE A 131 4.92 10.84 5.85
CA ILE A 131 6.05 9.92 5.85
C ILE A 131 6.12 9.15 4.54
N THR A 132 7.31 9.06 3.97
CA THR A 132 7.59 8.31 2.75
C THR A 132 8.59 7.20 3.04
N LEU A 133 8.21 5.98 2.66
CA LEU A 133 8.99 4.75 2.86
C LEU A 133 9.23 4.07 1.52
N GLU A 134 10.35 3.37 1.39
CA GLU A 134 10.66 2.56 0.21
C GLU A 134 10.53 1.06 0.47
N GLU A 135 9.91 0.69 1.57
CA GLU A 135 9.62 -0.69 1.94
C GLU A 135 8.27 -0.78 2.64
N GLY A 136 7.77 -1.98 2.85
CA GLY A 136 6.47 -2.19 3.49
C GLY A 136 6.49 -3.41 4.41
N ARG A 137 7.18 -3.30 5.54
CA ARG A 137 7.18 -4.35 6.56
C ARG A 137 5.86 -4.34 7.32
N TYR A 138 5.52 -5.46 7.94
CA TYR A 138 4.29 -5.60 8.73
C TYR A 138 4.22 -4.53 9.83
N HIS A 139 3.18 -3.70 9.77
CA HIS A 139 2.93 -2.60 10.71
C HIS A 139 4.14 -1.67 10.91
N GLU A 140 4.92 -1.45 9.87
CA GLU A 140 6.21 -0.76 9.97
C GLU A 140 6.12 0.63 10.58
N ILE A 141 5.24 1.49 10.06
CA ILE A 141 5.10 2.87 10.56
C ILE A 141 4.63 2.87 12.01
N LYS A 142 3.65 2.04 12.34
CA LYS A 142 3.14 1.92 13.71
C LYS A 142 4.23 1.48 14.67
N LYS A 143 5.05 0.52 14.27
CA LYS A 143 6.18 0.02 15.07
C LYS A 143 7.29 1.05 15.21
N MET A 144 7.58 1.81 14.16
CA MET A 144 8.55 2.91 14.24
C MET A 144 8.15 3.92 15.31
N PHE A 145 6.90 4.33 15.32
CA PHE A 145 6.40 5.30 16.30
C PHE A 145 6.41 4.73 17.73
N LEU A 146 6.02 3.46 17.88
CA LEU A 146 6.11 2.79 19.19
C LEU A 146 7.54 2.74 19.73
N SER A 147 8.53 2.55 18.87
CA SER A 147 9.95 2.55 19.29
C SER A 147 10.41 3.92 19.76
N LEU A 148 9.71 4.99 19.38
CA LEU A 148 9.97 6.35 19.84
C LEU A 148 9.06 6.77 21.00
N ASN A 149 8.42 5.81 21.66
CA ASN A 149 7.43 6.06 22.73
C ASN A 149 6.25 6.93 22.25
N ASN A 150 5.86 6.75 21.01
CA ASN A 150 4.74 7.44 20.39
C ASN A 150 3.76 6.43 19.79
N LYS A 151 2.62 6.89 19.34
CA LYS A 151 1.59 6.04 18.75
C LYS A 151 0.95 6.74 17.57
N ILE A 152 0.82 6.03 16.46
CA ILE A 152 0.02 6.48 15.33
C ILE A 152 -1.46 6.44 15.71
N THR A 153 -2.15 7.56 15.54
CA THR A 153 -3.60 7.66 15.79
C THR A 153 -4.42 7.63 14.50
N SER A 154 -3.82 8.03 13.37
CA SER A 154 -4.41 7.82 12.06
C SER A 154 -3.32 7.67 11.01
N LEU A 155 -3.60 6.88 9.98
CA LEU A 155 -2.66 6.61 8.90
C LEU A 155 -3.44 6.50 7.58
N HIS A 156 -2.98 7.24 6.57
CA HIS A 156 -3.69 7.36 5.30
C HIS A 156 -2.69 7.38 4.15
N ARG A 157 -2.70 6.34 3.31
CA ARG A 157 -1.79 6.29 2.16
C ARG A 157 -2.29 7.19 1.05
N ILE A 158 -1.48 8.17 0.67
CA ILE A 158 -1.82 9.17 -0.34
C ILE A 158 -1.14 8.91 -1.69
N MET A 159 0.00 8.22 -1.70
CA MET A 159 0.73 7.88 -2.92
C MET A 159 1.35 6.49 -2.83
N TYR A 160 1.43 5.83 -3.96
CA TYR A 160 2.19 4.61 -4.15
C TYR A 160 2.97 4.75 -5.46
N GLY A 161 4.30 4.90 -5.37
CA GLY A 161 5.11 5.32 -6.51
C GLY A 161 4.63 6.67 -7.02
N ASP A 162 4.37 6.76 -8.31
CA ASP A 162 3.85 7.98 -8.95
C ASP A 162 2.30 8.03 -8.95
N ILE A 163 1.66 7.02 -8.40
CA ILE A 163 0.20 6.95 -8.37
C ILE A 163 -0.31 7.68 -7.14
N SER A 164 -1.15 8.67 -7.35
CA SER A 164 -1.72 9.51 -6.31
C SER A 164 -3.20 9.16 -6.10
N LEU A 165 -3.65 9.25 -4.84
CA LEU A 165 -5.07 9.16 -4.53
C LEU A 165 -5.85 10.33 -5.13
N GLY A 166 -5.25 11.53 -5.15
CA GLY A 166 -5.86 12.73 -5.72
C GLY A 166 -7.19 13.05 -5.04
N ASP A 167 -8.19 13.34 -5.87
CA ASP A 167 -9.55 13.68 -5.42
C ASP A 167 -10.48 12.46 -5.36
N LEU A 168 -9.95 11.27 -5.39
CA LEU A 168 -10.74 10.02 -5.31
C LEU A 168 -11.34 9.87 -3.91
N GLU A 169 -12.67 9.65 -3.85
CA GLU A 169 -13.43 9.41 -2.63
C GLU A 169 -13.82 7.94 -2.47
#